data_b5135bfb31f2f4a8ff486757431cfe64
#
_entry.id   b5135bfb31f2f4a8ff486757431cfe64
#
_cell.length_a   1.000
_cell.length_b   1.000
_cell.length_c   1.000
_cell.angle_alpha   90.00
_cell.angle_beta   90.00
_cell.angle_gamma   90.00
#
_symmetry.space_group_name_H-M   'P 1'
#
loop_
_entity.id
_entity.type
_entity.pdbx_description
1 polymer ?
#
loop_
_entity_poly.entity_id
_entity_poly.type
_entity_poly.pdbx_seq_one_letter_code
_entity_poly.pdbx_strand_id
1 'polypeptide(L)'
;MIRMLLRVLGDEYAQPVRRTVALMTATAIAEGLSYALLVPVLRALFGSTPTDALPWLIAFGAAVAGYAALRYRSDLSGFRVGTTLLRGVYHRFGDRLARLPLGWFTAGRVGEVSVLASEGVLQAMSVIAHLLAPLISAVATPLTILLVMLAFDWKMGLAALAAVPVVAAIQTWSGRSMAAADAERTERTKEATGRVIEYLQAQPVLRAGGRTAERFRLLDDALSGLERAGRRSMLSALPGIVGLTLTVQAVFTALLALGAYLALGGNIGVAEVLAILVLAARCADPLLSLSEIGGQMRGARVGLAGLDAVLRTEPLPEALEPIQPVGHALEFESVTFRHGGRTVIDNVSLSVPEGQRLAVVGPSGAGKSTLLQLLARFYDVDEGAVRVGGVDVRAIGTEALMAQYAIVFQDVYLFDGTIEENVRLGRPDATDAEVRAAATAARLDDVIERLPDGWATNVGEGGALLSGGERQRVSIARALLKDAPIVLLDEVTSALDPTNEAAVHEGIERLMAGRTVVMVAHRLRTVQRADRIVFLDGGRVVEQGSHEELLRHGGHYADFWEMTRTPVASE
;
A
#
# COMPACT_ATOMS: atom_id res chain seq x y z
N MET A 1 -17.67 6.03 -4.36
CA MET A 1 -16.94 5.78 -3.11
C MET A 1 -17.53 4.62 -2.31
N ILE A 2 -18.81 4.61 -1.93
CA ILE A 2 -19.41 3.52 -1.13
C ILE A 2 -19.25 2.14 -1.82
N ARG A 3 -19.42 2.03 -3.14
CA ARG A 3 -19.18 0.79 -3.87
C ARG A 3 -17.70 0.34 -3.84
N MET A 4 -16.75 1.27 -3.87
CA MET A 4 -15.32 0.99 -3.75
C MET A 4 -14.99 0.54 -2.33
N LEU A 5 -15.53 1.24 -1.32
CA LEU A 5 -15.41 0.87 0.08
C LEU A 5 -15.91 -0.55 0.33
N LEU A 6 -17.12 -0.90 -0.13
CA LEU A 6 -17.68 -2.24 0.03
C LEU A 6 -16.84 -3.33 -0.67
N ARG A 7 -16.21 -3.02 -1.81
CA ARG A 7 -15.29 -3.96 -2.48
C ARG A 7 -14.01 -4.20 -1.68
N VAL A 8 -13.39 -3.12 -1.18
CA VAL A 8 -12.19 -3.22 -0.33
C VAL A 8 -12.49 -4.01 0.94
N LEU A 9 -13.67 -3.79 1.54
CA LEU A 9 -14.11 -4.46 2.76
C LEU A 9 -14.51 -5.92 2.55
N GLY A 10 -15.14 -6.24 1.41
CA GLY A 10 -15.72 -7.56 1.14
C GLY A 10 -17.21 -7.67 1.49
N ASP A 11 -17.85 -8.65 0.87
CA ASP A 11 -19.31 -8.82 0.97
C ASP A 11 -19.78 -9.18 2.38
N GLU A 12 -18.95 -9.86 3.17
CA GLU A 12 -19.24 -10.22 4.57
C GLU A 12 -19.48 -9.00 5.47
N TYR A 13 -18.84 -7.85 5.15
CA TYR A 13 -18.98 -6.60 5.91
C TYR A 13 -20.11 -5.69 5.39
N ALA A 14 -20.74 -6.01 4.26
CA ALA A 14 -21.76 -5.17 3.65
C ALA A 14 -22.99 -4.99 4.57
N GLN A 15 -23.41 -6.03 5.27
CA GLN A 15 -24.60 -5.97 6.16
C GLN A 15 -24.34 -5.13 7.41
N PRO A 16 -23.24 -5.30 8.17
CA PRO A 16 -22.90 -4.41 9.29
C PRO A 16 -22.82 -2.93 8.88
N VAL A 17 -22.16 -2.62 7.75
CA VAL A 17 -22.04 -1.25 7.23
C VAL A 17 -23.42 -0.66 6.92
N ARG A 18 -24.29 -1.41 6.21
CA ARG A 18 -25.65 -0.94 5.88
C ARG A 18 -26.49 -0.65 7.15
N ARG A 19 -26.40 -1.50 8.17
CA ARG A 19 -27.08 -1.28 9.46
C ARG A 19 -26.58 -0.02 10.16
N THR A 20 -25.27 0.21 10.17
CA THR A 20 -24.66 1.40 10.75
C THR A 20 -25.09 2.67 10.00
N VAL A 21 -25.09 2.65 8.66
CA VAL A 21 -25.60 3.76 7.83
C VAL A 21 -27.06 4.05 8.10
N ALA A 22 -27.91 3.02 8.21
CA ALA A 22 -29.32 3.20 8.55
C ALA A 22 -29.50 3.83 9.93
N LEU A 23 -28.70 3.40 10.92
CA LEU A 23 -28.71 3.97 12.26
C LEU A 23 -28.25 5.43 12.28
N MET A 24 -27.19 5.77 11.54
CA MET A 24 -26.72 7.15 11.36
C MET A 24 -27.79 8.03 10.71
N THR A 25 -28.48 7.51 9.69
CA THR A 25 -29.58 8.22 9.03
C THR A 25 -30.77 8.44 9.98
N ALA A 26 -31.16 7.43 10.73
CA ALA A 26 -32.21 7.55 11.74
C ALA A 26 -31.85 8.59 12.82
N THR A 27 -30.56 8.63 13.23
CA THR A 27 -30.06 9.62 14.20
C THR A 27 -30.18 11.04 13.65
N ALA A 28 -29.76 11.27 12.38
CA ALA A 28 -29.88 12.59 11.74
C ALA A 28 -31.32 13.05 11.55
N ILE A 29 -32.23 12.12 11.24
CA ILE A 29 -33.69 12.42 11.18
C ILE A 29 -34.23 12.77 12.57
N ALA A 30 -33.86 11.99 13.60
CA ALA A 30 -34.28 12.24 14.99
C ALA A 30 -33.76 13.59 15.50
N GLU A 31 -32.55 14.01 15.10
CA GLU A 31 -32.00 15.33 15.37
C GLU A 31 -32.90 16.44 14.78
N GLY A 32 -33.20 16.34 13.47
CA GLY A 32 -34.08 17.30 12.79
C GLY A 32 -35.49 17.36 13.40
N LEU A 33 -36.07 16.19 13.75
CA LEU A 33 -37.38 16.11 14.40
C LEU A 33 -37.38 16.67 15.82
N SER A 34 -36.30 16.50 16.59
CA SER A 34 -36.18 17.10 17.91
C SER A 34 -36.23 18.62 17.85
N TYR A 35 -35.60 19.24 16.85
CA TYR A 35 -35.72 20.69 16.62
C TYR A 35 -37.15 21.12 16.22
N ALA A 36 -37.91 20.26 15.53
CA ALA A 36 -39.30 20.54 15.19
C ALA A 36 -40.18 20.84 16.42
N LEU A 37 -39.90 20.19 17.56
CA LEU A 37 -40.64 20.40 18.80
C LEU A 37 -40.41 21.79 19.41
N LEU A 38 -39.41 22.55 18.98
CA LEU A 38 -39.25 23.93 19.37
C LEU A 38 -40.42 24.83 18.89
N VAL A 39 -41.05 24.47 17.76
CA VAL A 39 -42.19 25.24 17.23
C VAL A 39 -43.37 25.26 18.20
N PRO A 40 -43.95 24.12 18.63
CA PRO A 40 -45.04 24.12 19.60
C PRO A 40 -44.61 24.65 20.98
N VAL A 41 -43.34 24.43 21.40
CA VAL A 41 -42.81 25.02 22.64
C VAL A 41 -42.88 26.54 22.60
N LEU A 42 -42.38 27.17 21.54
CA LEU A 42 -42.37 28.61 21.39
C LEU A 42 -43.80 29.18 21.21
N ARG A 43 -44.66 28.50 20.45
CA ARG A 43 -46.09 28.88 20.34
C ARG A 43 -46.77 28.91 21.69
N ALA A 44 -46.59 27.88 22.51
CA ALA A 44 -47.21 27.83 23.84
C ALA A 44 -46.60 28.87 24.81
N LEU A 45 -45.26 29.07 24.74
CA LEU A 45 -44.56 30.02 25.61
C LEU A 45 -44.97 31.49 25.36
N PHE A 46 -45.19 31.85 24.09
CA PHE A 46 -45.63 33.19 23.66
C PHE A 46 -47.18 33.31 23.55
N GLY A 47 -47.89 32.25 23.89
CA GLY A 47 -49.36 32.24 23.94
C GLY A 47 -49.91 32.91 25.20
N SER A 48 -51.23 32.90 25.32
CA SER A 48 -51.96 33.52 26.49
C SER A 48 -51.74 32.77 27.81
N THR A 49 -51.37 31.50 27.75
CA THR A 49 -51.19 30.60 28.92
C THR A 49 -49.80 29.91 28.81
N PRO A 50 -48.71 30.53 29.35
CA PRO A 50 -47.38 29.97 29.30
C PRO A 50 -47.23 28.57 29.93
N THR A 51 -48.16 28.20 30.86
CA THR A 51 -48.22 26.87 31.48
C THR A 51 -48.43 25.74 30.44
N ASP A 52 -49.09 26.05 29.32
CA ASP A 52 -49.32 25.09 28.21
C ASP A 52 -48.03 24.68 27.46
N ALA A 53 -46.94 25.37 27.75
CA ALA A 53 -45.60 24.98 27.24
C ALA A 53 -45.03 23.77 27.98
N LEU A 54 -45.45 23.45 29.21
CA LEU A 54 -44.87 22.38 30.02
C LEU A 54 -44.89 20.99 29.35
N PRO A 55 -46.02 20.51 28.78
CA PRO A 55 -46.07 19.22 28.11
C PRO A 55 -45.17 19.18 26.87
N TRP A 56 -45.03 20.29 26.11
CA TRP A 56 -44.15 20.40 24.97
C TRP A 56 -42.68 20.45 25.37
N LEU A 57 -42.32 21.07 26.48
CA LEU A 57 -40.99 21.07 27.06
C LEU A 57 -40.60 19.66 27.53
N ILE A 58 -41.52 18.92 28.14
CA ILE A 58 -41.29 17.51 28.51
C ILE A 58 -41.07 16.66 27.23
N ALA A 59 -41.92 16.83 26.22
CA ALA A 59 -41.78 16.12 24.94
C ALA A 59 -40.44 16.45 24.23
N PHE A 60 -40.04 17.73 24.24
CA PHE A 60 -38.76 18.17 23.72
C PHE A 60 -37.59 17.54 24.49
N GLY A 61 -37.61 17.57 25.81
CA GLY A 61 -36.62 16.93 26.67
C GLY A 61 -36.51 15.43 26.42
N ALA A 62 -37.65 14.74 26.28
CA ALA A 62 -37.67 13.31 25.92
C ALA A 62 -37.11 13.03 24.52
N ALA A 63 -37.42 13.88 23.53
CA ALA A 63 -36.90 13.77 22.18
C ALA A 63 -35.37 13.99 22.13
N VAL A 64 -34.85 14.99 22.87
CA VAL A 64 -33.41 15.24 23.00
C VAL A 64 -32.71 14.08 23.68
N ALA A 65 -33.27 13.52 24.76
CA ALA A 65 -32.73 12.33 25.42
C ALA A 65 -32.74 11.11 24.49
N GLY A 66 -33.81 10.90 23.74
CA GLY A 66 -33.91 9.85 22.71
C GLY A 66 -32.88 10.01 21.60
N TYR A 67 -32.72 11.23 21.09
CA TYR A 67 -31.67 11.57 20.12
C TYR A 67 -30.27 11.29 20.68
N ALA A 68 -29.99 11.74 21.92
CA ALA A 68 -28.68 11.50 22.54
C ALA A 68 -28.37 10.01 22.70
N ALA A 69 -29.36 9.20 23.11
CA ALA A 69 -29.21 7.75 23.20
C ALA A 69 -29.00 7.10 21.84
N LEU A 70 -29.72 7.56 20.81
CA LEU A 70 -29.57 7.07 19.43
C LEU A 70 -28.20 7.48 18.85
N ARG A 71 -27.78 8.72 19.12
CA ARG A 71 -26.46 9.25 18.74
C ARG A 71 -25.33 8.42 19.34
N TYR A 72 -25.41 8.17 20.66
CA TYR A 72 -24.43 7.32 21.33
C TYR A 72 -24.33 5.93 20.71
N ARG A 73 -25.47 5.29 20.42
CA ARG A 73 -25.49 3.97 19.75
C ARG A 73 -24.95 4.03 18.33
N SER A 74 -25.24 5.08 17.60
CA SER A 74 -24.76 5.31 16.23
C SER A 74 -23.24 5.46 16.21
N ASP A 75 -22.69 6.32 17.06
CA ASP A 75 -21.26 6.58 17.15
C ASP A 75 -20.50 5.32 17.61
N LEU A 76 -21.05 4.60 18.62
CA LEU A 76 -20.48 3.32 19.08
C LEU A 76 -20.53 2.24 17.98
N SER A 77 -21.60 2.17 17.19
CA SER A 77 -21.72 1.26 16.05
C SER A 77 -20.70 1.60 14.97
N GLY A 78 -20.57 2.88 14.62
CA GLY A 78 -19.57 3.36 13.65
C GLY A 78 -18.15 3.00 14.04
N PHE A 79 -17.81 3.22 15.31
CA PHE A 79 -16.48 2.88 15.83
C PHE A 79 -16.22 1.37 15.85
N ARG A 80 -17.16 0.56 16.36
CA ARG A 80 -17.03 -0.90 16.38
C ARG A 80 -16.89 -1.50 14.98
N VAL A 81 -17.74 -1.05 14.06
CA VAL A 81 -17.66 -1.50 12.66
C VAL A 81 -16.33 -1.06 12.05
N GLY A 82 -15.89 0.19 12.28
CA GLY A 82 -14.60 0.70 11.78
C GLY A 82 -13.41 -0.13 12.25
N THR A 83 -13.32 -0.48 13.55
CA THR A 83 -12.23 -1.29 14.10
C THR A 83 -12.25 -2.75 13.62
N THR A 84 -13.44 -3.34 13.49
CA THR A 84 -13.57 -4.70 12.92
C THR A 84 -13.13 -4.74 11.46
N LEU A 85 -13.50 -3.71 10.70
CA LEU A 85 -13.12 -3.57 9.29
C LEU A 85 -11.62 -3.34 9.12
N LEU A 86 -10.98 -2.60 10.02
CA LEU A 86 -9.54 -2.41 10.01
C LEU A 86 -8.82 -3.76 9.95
N ARG A 87 -9.16 -4.67 10.85
CA ARG A 87 -8.60 -6.02 10.89
C ARG A 87 -8.89 -6.80 9.61
N GLY A 88 -10.14 -6.78 9.13
CA GLY A 88 -10.54 -7.47 7.90
C GLY A 88 -9.80 -6.96 6.67
N VAL A 89 -9.62 -5.65 6.54
CA VAL A 89 -8.84 -5.06 5.42
C VAL A 89 -7.38 -5.48 5.48
N TYR A 90 -6.74 -5.44 6.67
CA TYR A 90 -5.35 -5.91 6.82
C TYR A 90 -5.18 -7.37 6.42
N HIS A 91 -6.08 -8.27 6.86
CA HIS A 91 -6.01 -9.67 6.47
C HIS A 91 -6.16 -9.85 4.97
N ARG A 92 -7.20 -9.26 4.35
CA ARG A 92 -7.42 -9.36 2.90
C ARG A 92 -6.29 -8.76 2.08
N PHE A 93 -5.73 -7.63 2.55
CA PHE A 93 -4.60 -6.97 1.91
C PHE A 93 -3.34 -7.85 2.00
N GLY A 94 -3.04 -8.39 3.19
CA GLY A 94 -1.94 -9.33 3.41
C GLY A 94 -2.07 -10.61 2.59
N ASP A 95 -3.26 -11.25 2.61
CA ASP A 95 -3.54 -12.44 1.82
C ASP A 95 -3.39 -12.18 0.32
N ARG A 96 -3.78 -10.98 -0.14
CA ARG A 96 -3.60 -10.61 -1.55
C ARG A 96 -2.13 -10.43 -1.89
N LEU A 97 -1.39 -9.71 -1.05
CA LEU A 97 0.05 -9.52 -1.24
C LEU A 97 0.79 -10.86 -1.28
N ALA A 98 0.45 -11.79 -0.40
CA ALA A 98 1.07 -13.12 -0.35
C ALA A 98 0.85 -13.95 -1.64
N ARG A 99 -0.18 -13.64 -2.43
CA ARG A 99 -0.52 -14.33 -3.68
C ARG A 99 -0.02 -13.61 -4.93
N LEU A 100 0.51 -12.38 -4.80
CA LEU A 100 1.03 -11.65 -5.97
C LEU A 100 2.33 -12.26 -6.47
N PRO A 101 2.62 -12.14 -7.78
CA PRO A 101 3.89 -12.59 -8.34
C PRO A 101 5.07 -11.96 -7.60
N LEU A 102 6.12 -12.74 -7.33
CA LEU A 102 7.30 -12.20 -6.64
C LEU A 102 7.95 -11.04 -7.42
N GLY A 103 7.90 -11.07 -8.74
CA GLY A 103 8.38 -9.98 -9.59
C GLY A 103 7.54 -8.70 -9.55
N TRP A 104 6.35 -8.74 -8.93
CA TRP A 104 5.55 -7.55 -8.69
C TRP A 104 6.17 -6.62 -7.64
N PHE A 105 6.96 -7.17 -6.68
CA PHE A 105 7.58 -6.44 -5.58
C PHE A 105 8.86 -5.72 -6.02
N THR A 106 8.71 -4.61 -6.73
CA THR A 106 9.82 -3.69 -7.01
C THR A 106 10.03 -2.71 -5.86
N ALA A 107 11.22 -2.13 -5.73
CA ALA A 107 11.53 -1.16 -4.66
C ALA A 107 10.50 -0.01 -4.58
N GLY A 108 10.07 0.53 -5.72
CA GLY A 108 9.04 1.57 -5.78
C GLY A 108 7.68 1.10 -5.28
N ARG A 109 7.27 -0.14 -5.64
CA ARG A 109 6.00 -0.72 -5.20
C ARG A 109 5.99 -1.07 -3.71
N VAL A 110 7.11 -1.54 -3.17
CA VAL A 110 7.24 -1.80 -1.73
C VAL A 110 6.99 -0.53 -0.93
N GLY A 111 7.57 0.61 -1.35
CA GLY A 111 7.30 1.91 -0.73
C GLY A 111 5.82 2.32 -0.83
N GLU A 112 5.20 2.17 -2.00
CA GLU A 112 3.77 2.46 -2.20
C GLU A 112 2.88 1.58 -1.31
N VAL A 113 3.14 0.28 -1.27
CA VAL A 113 2.41 -0.69 -0.43
C VAL A 113 2.56 -0.37 1.06
N SER A 114 3.74 0.04 1.51
CA SER A 114 4.00 0.43 2.90
C SER A 114 3.14 1.64 3.30
N VAL A 115 3.04 2.66 2.44
CA VAL A 115 2.15 3.82 2.67
C VAL A 115 0.68 3.40 2.66
N LEU A 116 0.27 2.53 1.73
CA LEU A 116 -1.10 2.02 1.70
C LEU A 116 -1.45 1.19 2.93
N ALA A 117 -0.52 0.36 3.40
CA ALA A 117 -0.71 -0.45 4.60
C ALA A 117 -0.82 0.41 5.88
N SER A 118 -0.03 1.49 5.99
CA SER A 118 -0.07 2.37 7.17
C SER A 118 -1.22 3.39 7.10
N GLU A 119 -1.23 4.25 6.09
CA GLU A 119 -2.18 5.36 6.00
C GLU A 119 -3.48 5.00 5.26
N GLY A 120 -3.37 4.24 4.16
CA GLY A 120 -4.51 3.92 3.31
C GLY A 120 -5.58 3.12 4.05
N VAL A 121 -5.18 2.13 4.84
CA VAL A 121 -6.10 1.31 5.64
C VAL A 121 -6.74 2.14 6.76
N LEU A 122 -5.97 2.99 7.44
CA LEU A 122 -6.51 3.90 8.47
C LEU A 122 -7.50 4.90 7.88
N GLN A 123 -7.21 5.45 6.70
CA GLN A 123 -8.13 6.33 5.98
C GLN A 123 -9.43 5.61 5.59
N ALA A 124 -9.36 4.35 5.15
CA ALA A 124 -10.54 3.54 4.85
C ALA A 124 -11.43 3.33 6.10
N MET A 125 -10.81 3.05 7.25
CA MET A 125 -11.51 2.94 8.53
C MET A 125 -12.15 4.28 8.94
N SER A 126 -11.42 5.39 8.82
CA SER A 126 -11.87 6.72 9.24
C SER A 126 -13.11 7.18 8.49
N VAL A 127 -13.31 6.73 7.25
CA VAL A 127 -14.56 7.00 6.49
C VAL A 127 -15.78 6.55 7.27
N ILE A 128 -15.77 5.33 7.79
CA ILE A 128 -16.93 4.74 8.48
C ILE A 128 -17.03 5.26 9.92
N ALA A 129 -15.89 5.33 10.62
CA ALA A 129 -15.88 5.72 12.02
C ALA A 129 -16.16 7.21 12.25
N HIS A 130 -15.71 8.08 11.34
CA HIS A 130 -15.68 9.53 11.58
C HIS A 130 -16.30 10.39 10.48
N LEU A 131 -16.31 9.95 9.20
CA LEU A 131 -16.74 10.81 8.10
C LEU A 131 -18.19 10.56 7.67
N LEU A 132 -18.67 9.32 7.79
CA LEU A 132 -19.98 8.93 7.28
C LEU A 132 -21.12 9.57 8.09
N ALA A 133 -21.03 9.59 9.42
CA ALA A 133 -22.05 10.15 10.29
C ALA A 133 -22.22 11.67 10.07
N PRO A 134 -21.16 12.51 10.10
CA PRO A 134 -21.27 13.93 9.77
C PRO A 134 -21.78 14.18 8.35
N LEU A 135 -21.35 13.37 7.35
CA LEU A 135 -21.83 13.50 5.98
C LEU A 135 -23.33 13.24 5.85
N ILE A 136 -23.82 12.20 6.52
CA ILE A 136 -25.26 11.86 6.54
C ILE A 136 -26.04 12.96 7.26
N SER A 137 -25.56 13.42 8.42
CA SER A 137 -26.18 14.50 9.17
C SER A 137 -26.21 15.80 8.38
N ALA A 138 -25.14 16.14 7.66
CA ALA A 138 -25.05 17.33 6.82
C ALA A 138 -26.11 17.40 5.70
N VAL A 139 -26.70 16.26 5.34
CA VAL A 139 -27.78 16.19 4.33
C VAL A 139 -29.12 15.89 4.96
N ALA A 140 -29.20 14.87 5.83
CA ALA A 140 -30.48 14.39 6.37
C ALA A 140 -31.07 15.35 7.39
N THR A 141 -30.27 16.00 8.26
CA THR A 141 -30.77 16.92 9.26
C THR A 141 -31.38 18.19 8.62
N PRO A 142 -30.70 18.93 7.71
CA PRO A 142 -31.30 20.06 7.00
C PRO A 142 -32.54 19.69 6.18
N LEU A 143 -32.52 18.53 5.52
CA LEU A 143 -33.69 18.05 4.75
C LEU A 143 -34.89 17.81 5.67
N THR A 144 -34.70 17.20 6.84
CA THR A 144 -35.74 16.97 7.80
C THR A 144 -36.30 18.31 8.34
N ILE A 145 -35.40 19.26 8.68
CA ILE A 145 -35.80 20.61 9.13
C ILE A 145 -36.58 21.32 8.02
N LEU A 146 -36.14 21.24 6.77
CA LEU A 146 -36.85 21.88 5.64
C LEU A 146 -38.27 21.30 5.46
N LEU A 147 -38.41 19.96 5.55
CA LEU A 147 -39.74 19.32 5.52
C LEU A 147 -40.63 19.79 6.67
N VAL A 148 -40.07 19.93 7.85
CA VAL A 148 -40.78 20.50 9.02
C VAL A 148 -41.20 21.95 8.75
N MET A 149 -40.31 22.80 8.25
CA MET A 149 -40.62 24.19 7.89
C MET A 149 -41.77 24.26 6.88
N LEU A 150 -41.76 23.44 5.84
CA LEU A 150 -42.81 23.35 4.83
C LEU A 150 -44.15 22.93 5.43
N ALA A 151 -44.15 22.05 6.42
CA ALA A 151 -45.37 21.58 7.11
C ALA A 151 -45.98 22.65 8.04
N PHE A 152 -45.16 23.52 8.65
CA PHE A 152 -45.59 24.57 9.54
C PHE A 152 -46.01 25.87 8.81
N ASP A 153 -45.20 26.31 7.85
CA ASP A 153 -45.52 27.43 6.96
C ASP A 153 -44.88 27.19 5.58
N TRP A 154 -45.76 26.95 4.58
CA TRP A 154 -45.28 26.60 3.22
C TRP A 154 -44.55 27.76 2.53
N LYS A 155 -44.84 29.04 2.86
CA LYS A 155 -44.20 30.21 2.27
C LYS A 155 -42.75 30.32 2.75
N MET A 156 -42.55 30.21 4.05
CA MET A 156 -41.20 30.21 4.66
C MET A 156 -40.41 28.97 4.25
N GLY A 157 -41.06 27.79 4.20
CA GLY A 157 -40.43 26.56 3.73
C GLY A 157 -40.01 26.63 2.27
N LEU A 158 -40.84 27.22 1.39
CA LEU A 158 -40.46 27.46 -0.02
C LEU A 158 -39.28 28.45 -0.17
N ALA A 159 -39.26 29.51 0.66
CA ALA A 159 -38.15 30.45 0.67
C ALA A 159 -36.83 29.77 1.09
N ALA A 160 -36.89 28.91 2.11
CA ALA A 160 -35.75 28.07 2.51
C ALA A 160 -35.34 27.06 1.40
N LEU A 161 -36.31 26.43 0.74
CA LEU A 161 -36.08 25.50 -0.37
C LEU A 161 -35.39 26.20 -1.56
N ALA A 162 -35.76 27.45 -1.87
CA ALA A 162 -35.15 28.24 -2.94
C ALA A 162 -33.67 28.55 -2.70
N ALA A 163 -33.20 28.50 -1.45
CA ALA A 163 -31.80 28.65 -1.10
C ALA A 163 -30.96 27.39 -1.39
N VAL A 164 -31.55 26.19 -1.41
CA VAL A 164 -30.84 24.92 -1.59
C VAL A 164 -30.01 24.88 -2.89
N PRO A 165 -30.53 25.23 -4.08
CA PRO A 165 -29.74 25.23 -5.32
C PRO A 165 -28.58 26.23 -5.28
N VAL A 166 -28.74 27.38 -4.60
CA VAL A 166 -27.67 28.38 -4.46
C VAL A 166 -26.54 27.82 -3.59
N VAL A 167 -26.87 27.24 -2.45
CA VAL A 167 -25.90 26.58 -1.56
C VAL A 167 -25.20 25.43 -2.29
N ALA A 168 -25.94 24.60 -3.02
CA ALA A 168 -25.38 23.49 -3.80
C ALA A 168 -24.45 23.97 -4.92
N ALA A 169 -24.80 25.07 -5.61
CA ALA A 169 -23.96 25.66 -6.65
C ALA A 169 -22.63 26.18 -6.09
N ILE A 170 -22.67 26.88 -4.95
CA ILE A 170 -21.47 27.38 -4.27
C ILE A 170 -20.59 26.24 -3.78
N GLN A 171 -21.19 25.21 -3.17
CA GLN A 171 -20.46 24.02 -2.71
C GLN A 171 -19.78 23.28 -3.86
N THR A 172 -20.47 23.09 -4.99
CA THR A 172 -19.89 22.42 -6.17
C THR A 172 -18.79 23.25 -6.81
N TRP A 173 -18.96 24.56 -6.90
CA TRP A 173 -17.95 25.48 -7.41
C TRP A 173 -16.70 25.50 -6.52
N SER A 174 -16.89 25.68 -5.20
CA SER A 174 -15.81 25.66 -4.21
C SER A 174 -15.05 24.33 -4.24
N GLY A 175 -15.77 23.21 -4.23
CA GLY A 175 -15.17 21.87 -4.29
C GLY A 175 -14.31 21.63 -5.52
N ARG A 176 -14.74 22.13 -6.69
CA ARG A 176 -13.95 22.04 -7.95
C ARG A 176 -12.70 22.92 -7.90
N SER A 177 -12.83 24.14 -7.39
CA SER A 177 -11.71 25.08 -7.25
C SER A 177 -10.63 24.52 -6.31
N MET A 178 -11.04 23.94 -5.17
CA MET A 178 -10.10 23.33 -4.22
C MET A 178 -9.46 22.05 -4.74
N ALA A 179 -10.17 21.25 -5.54
CA ALA A 179 -9.69 19.93 -5.96
C ALA A 179 -8.38 20.00 -6.76
N ALA A 180 -8.24 21.01 -7.65
CA ALA A 180 -7.02 21.21 -8.43
C ALA A 180 -5.84 21.64 -7.55
N ALA A 181 -6.07 22.54 -6.60
CA ALA A 181 -5.04 23.01 -5.67
C ALA A 181 -4.63 21.94 -4.66
N ASP A 182 -5.57 21.10 -4.19
CA ASP A 182 -5.29 19.95 -3.32
C ASP A 182 -4.47 18.89 -4.06
N ALA A 183 -4.75 18.64 -5.34
CA ALA A 183 -3.97 17.72 -6.16
C ALA A 183 -2.53 18.19 -6.33
N GLU A 184 -2.32 19.49 -6.65
CA GLU A 184 -0.97 20.10 -6.73
C GLU A 184 -0.25 19.98 -5.37
N ARG A 185 -0.93 20.30 -4.28
CA ARG A 185 -0.37 20.19 -2.92
C ARG A 185 0.04 18.75 -2.60
N THR A 186 -0.79 17.77 -2.94
CA THR A 186 -0.50 16.35 -2.70
C THR A 186 0.75 15.91 -3.46
N GLU A 187 0.91 16.32 -4.72
CA GLU A 187 2.07 15.98 -5.52
C GLU A 187 3.34 16.64 -4.98
N ARG A 188 3.27 17.92 -4.57
CA ARG A 188 4.39 18.61 -3.92
C ARG A 188 4.75 18.01 -2.56
N THR A 189 3.76 17.48 -1.83
CA THR A 189 4.02 16.76 -0.58
C THR A 189 4.83 15.49 -0.84
N LYS A 190 4.49 14.70 -1.86
CA LYS A 190 5.25 13.50 -2.25
C LYS A 190 6.68 13.84 -2.64
N GLU A 191 6.85 14.88 -3.48
CA GLU A 191 8.17 15.36 -3.91
C GLU A 191 9.02 15.78 -2.70
N ALA A 192 8.47 16.61 -1.80
CA ALA A 192 9.17 17.06 -0.61
C ALA A 192 9.53 15.91 0.33
N THR A 193 8.59 14.97 0.57
CA THR A 193 8.85 13.78 1.39
C THR A 193 9.97 12.92 0.78
N GLY A 194 9.94 12.70 -0.53
CA GLY A 194 11.02 11.98 -1.24
C GLY A 194 12.37 12.65 -1.06
N ARG A 195 12.44 13.99 -1.18
CA ARG A 195 13.69 14.76 -0.96
C ARG A 195 14.16 14.74 0.49
N VAL A 196 13.26 14.73 1.46
CA VAL A 196 13.62 14.56 2.89
C VAL A 196 14.26 13.20 3.12
N ILE A 197 13.67 12.13 2.59
CA ILE A 197 14.20 10.77 2.71
C ILE A 197 15.58 10.68 2.04
N GLU A 198 15.70 11.18 0.80
CA GLU A 198 16.98 11.23 0.08
C GLU A 198 18.04 12.00 0.88
N TYR A 199 17.68 13.16 1.42
CA TYR A 199 18.57 13.96 2.27
C TYR A 199 19.04 13.21 3.50
N LEU A 200 18.15 12.48 4.19
CA LEU A 200 18.50 11.67 5.36
C LEU A 200 19.42 10.50 5.00
N GLN A 201 19.13 9.79 3.92
CA GLN A 201 19.93 8.66 3.45
C GLN A 201 21.31 9.08 2.91
N ALA A 202 21.38 10.24 2.27
CA ALA A 202 22.60 10.77 1.68
C ALA A 202 23.47 11.58 2.67
N GLN A 203 23.12 11.65 3.97
CA GLN A 203 23.85 12.43 4.97
C GLN A 203 25.37 12.17 4.98
N PRO A 204 25.86 10.91 4.93
CA PRO A 204 27.30 10.66 4.89
C PRO A 204 27.99 11.32 3.69
N VAL A 205 27.36 11.24 2.51
CA VAL A 205 27.88 11.82 1.27
C VAL A 205 27.86 13.36 1.31
N LEU A 206 26.76 13.93 1.79
CA LEU A 206 26.60 15.38 1.91
C LEU A 206 27.61 15.98 2.89
N ARG A 207 27.83 15.33 4.04
CA ARG A 207 28.81 15.76 5.03
C ARG A 207 30.25 15.63 4.52
N ALA A 208 30.57 14.51 3.84
CA ALA A 208 31.87 14.33 3.21
C ALA A 208 32.15 15.39 2.14
N GLY A 209 31.11 15.82 1.40
CA GLY A 209 31.18 16.90 0.41
C GLY A 209 31.11 18.34 0.99
N GLY A 210 31.09 18.49 2.32
CA GLY A 210 30.96 19.80 2.98
C GLY A 210 29.61 20.50 2.74
N ARG A 211 28.57 19.74 2.34
CA ARG A 211 27.22 20.26 2.07
C ARG A 211 26.31 19.95 3.24
N THR A 212 26.06 20.95 4.07
CA THR A 212 25.07 20.91 5.16
C THR A 212 23.68 21.32 4.65
N ALA A 213 22.66 21.25 5.54
CA ALA A 213 21.27 21.57 5.25
C ALA A 213 21.06 22.89 4.48
N GLU A 214 21.77 23.95 4.88
CA GLU A 214 21.68 25.28 4.26
C GLU A 214 22.18 25.35 2.79
N ARG A 215 22.89 24.33 2.31
CA ARG A 215 23.44 24.24 0.95
C ARG A 215 22.80 23.16 0.08
N PHE A 216 21.82 22.43 0.60
CA PHE A 216 21.15 21.39 -0.18
C PHE A 216 19.92 21.96 -0.88
N ARG A 217 20.15 22.66 -2.00
CA ARG A 217 19.12 23.37 -2.78
C ARG A 217 17.93 22.52 -3.16
N LEU A 218 18.13 21.24 -3.50
CA LEU A 218 17.04 20.37 -3.93
C LEU A 218 15.96 20.18 -2.86
N LEU A 219 16.36 20.09 -1.57
CA LEU A 219 15.42 20.01 -0.46
C LEU A 219 14.72 21.36 -0.24
N ASP A 220 15.47 22.47 -0.26
CA ASP A 220 14.94 23.80 -0.05
C ASP A 220 13.93 24.20 -1.16
N ASP A 221 14.24 23.89 -2.42
CA ASP A 221 13.36 24.09 -3.56
C ASP A 221 12.07 23.27 -3.42
N ALA A 222 12.16 22.01 -2.99
CA ALA A 222 11.00 21.14 -2.78
C ALA A 222 10.13 21.63 -1.62
N LEU A 223 10.72 22.04 -0.49
CA LEU A 223 10.01 22.62 0.65
C LEU A 223 9.34 23.95 0.29
N SER A 224 10.06 24.83 -0.43
CA SER A 224 9.50 26.07 -0.95
C SER A 224 8.36 25.83 -1.97
N GLY A 225 8.47 24.77 -2.76
CA GLY A 225 7.41 24.29 -3.65
C GLY A 225 6.17 23.85 -2.87
N LEU A 226 6.35 23.08 -1.82
CA LEU A 226 5.28 22.63 -0.93
C LEU A 226 4.60 23.81 -0.21
N GLU A 227 5.37 24.75 0.32
CA GLU A 227 4.84 25.97 0.96
C GLU A 227 3.97 26.77 -0.02
N ARG A 228 4.46 27.02 -1.23
CA ARG A 228 3.71 27.73 -2.28
C ARG A 228 2.42 27.01 -2.67
N ALA A 229 2.45 25.67 -2.80
CA ALA A 229 1.28 24.87 -3.09
C ALA A 229 0.29 24.87 -1.91
N GLY A 230 0.78 24.79 -0.66
CA GLY A 230 -0.02 24.93 0.55
C GLY A 230 -0.74 26.27 0.63
N ARG A 231 -0.01 27.36 0.38
CA ARG A 231 -0.57 28.72 0.32
C ARG A 231 -1.63 28.86 -0.78
N ARG A 232 -1.38 28.28 -1.97
CA ARG A 232 -2.38 28.25 -3.05
C ARG A 232 -3.63 27.47 -2.67
N SER A 233 -3.47 26.28 -2.08
CA SER A 233 -4.61 25.47 -1.61
C SER A 233 -5.43 26.25 -0.60
N MET A 234 -4.80 26.90 0.39
CA MET A 234 -5.48 27.75 1.38
C MET A 234 -6.21 28.93 0.73
N LEU A 235 -5.54 29.67 -0.16
CA LEU A 235 -6.15 30.81 -0.85
C LEU A 235 -7.30 30.40 -1.78
N SER A 236 -7.23 29.22 -2.41
CA SER A 236 -8.31 28.68 -3.24
C SER A 236 -9.53 28.25 -2.43
N ALA A 237 -9.35 27.93 -1.14
CA ALA A 237 -10.44 27.57 -0.24
C ALA A 237 -11.22 28.80 0.27
N LEU A 238 -10.54 29.94 0.46
CA LEU A 238 -11.14 31.15 1.05
C LEU A 238 -12.39 31.63 0.33
N PRO A 239 -12.44 31.76 -1.01
CA PRO A 239 -13.65 32.24 -1.70
C PRO A 239 -14.85 31.31 -1.49
N GLY A 240 -14.60 29.99 -1.41
CA GLY A 240 -15.64 29.02 -1.15
C GLY A 240 -16.19 29.08 0.28
N ILE A 241 -15.31 29.20 1.27
CA ILE A 241 -15.70 29.32 2.68
C ILE A 241 -16.45 30.64 2.91
N VAL A 242 -15.89 31.74 2.45
CA VAL A 242 -16.52 33.07 2.58
C VAL A 242 -17.84 33.13 1.82
N GLY A 243 -17.87 32.62 0.58
CA GLY A 243 -19.07 32.57 -0.24
C GLY A 243 -20.19 31.76 0.39
N LEU A 244 -19.86 30.59 0.96
CA LEU A 244 -20.85 29.77 1.68
C LEU A 244 -21.37 30.48 2.92
N THR A 245 -20.48 31.04 3.76
CA THR A 245 -20.85 31.78 4.97
C THR A 245 -21.75 32.97 4.66
N LEU A 246 -21.37 33.78 3.64
CA LEU A 246 -22.19 34.92 3.19
C LEU A 246 -23.55 34.46 2.64
N THR A 247 -23.59 33.33 1.94
CA THR A 247 -24.86 32.80 1.41
C THR A 247 -25.77 32.34 2.54
N VAL A 248 -25.25 31.58 3.52
CA VAL A 248 -26.04 31.15 4.71
C VAL A 248 -26.56 32.39 5.44
N GLN A 249 -25.73 33.41 5.64
CA GLN A 249 -26.11 34.65 6.28
C GLN A 249 -27.17 35.42 5.50
N ALA A 250 -27.02 35.49 4.17
CA ALA A 250 -28.00 36.15 3.28
C ALA A 250 -29.36 35.43 3.30
N VAL A 251 -29.35 34.10 3.26
CA VAL A 251 -30.56 33.27 3.37
C VAL A 251 -31.24 33.49 4.72
N PHE A 252 -30.47 33.49 5.81
CA PHE A 252 -31.01 33.76 7.15
C PHE A 252 -31.64 35.15 7.24
N THR A 253 -30.95 36.17 6.72
CA THR A 253 -31.47 37.57 6.68
C THR A 253 -32.73 37.67 5.82
N ALA A 254 -32.76 36.98 4.66
CA ALA A 254 -33.95 36.97 3.80
C ALA A 254 -35.14 36.29 4.48
N LEU A 255 -34.92 35.17 5.20
CA LEU A 255 -35.95 34.50 5.97
C LEU A 255 -36.45 35.38 7.14
N LEU A 256 -35.53 36.09 7.79
CA LEU A 256 -35.89 37.07 8.84
C LEU A 256 -36.79 38.19 8.29
N ALA A 257 -36.38 38.81 7.17
CA ALA A 257 -37.12 39.88 6.53
C ALA A 257 -38.49 39.40 6.03
N LEU A 258 -38.57 38.22 5.42
CA LEU A 258 -39.83 37.61 4.99
C LEU A 258 -40.73 37.29 6.17
N GLY A 259 -40.18 36.69 7.24
CA GLY A 259 -40.90 36.38 8.46
C GLY A 259 -41.46 37.63 9.13
N ALA A 260 -40.67 38.70 9.26
CA ALA A 260 -41.10 40.00 9.77
C ALA A 260 -42.24 40.61 8.92
N TYR A 261 -42.09 40.57 7.59
CA TYR A 261 -43.12 41.05 6.64
C TYR A 261 -44.45 40.29 6.83
N LEU A 262 -44.40 38.96 6.89
CA LEU A 262 -45.59 38.12 7.09
C LEU A 262 -46.21 38.30 8.47
N ALA A 263 -45.42 38.52 9.51
CA ALA A 263 -45.90 38.79 10.87
C ALA A 263 -46.59 40.16 10.97
N LEU A 264 -46.00 41.22 10.38
CA LEU A 264 -46.61 42.55 10.33
C LEU A 264 -47.92 42.55 9.52
N GLY A 265 -48.01 41.70 8.51
CA GLY A 265 -49.22 41.47 7.74
C GLY A 265 -50.28 40.61 8.42
N GLY A 266 -50.03 40.15 9.63
CA GLY A 266 -50.96 39.31 10.42
C GLY A 266 -51.13 37.88 9.88
N ASN A 267 -50.26 37.42 8.95
CA ASN A 267 -50.37 36.09 8.35
C ASN A 267 -49.75 34.98 9.20
N ILE A 268 -48.77 35.32 10.05
CA ILE A 268 -48.10 34.40 10.98
C ILE A 268 -47.80 35.09 12.30
N GLY A 269 -47.76 34.33 13.39
CA GLY A 269 -47.44 34.83 14.72
C GLY A 269 -45.94 35.07 14.95
N VAL A 270 -45.58 35.96 15.86
CA VAL A 270 -44.19 36.24 16.23
C VAL A 270 -43.46 34.98 16.71
N ALA A 271 -44.14 34.13 17.47
CA ALA A 271 -43.62 32.84 17.96
C ALA A 271 -43.22 31.90 16.80
N GLU A 272 -44.02 31.89 15.73
CA GLU A 272 -43.75 31.08 14.54
C GLU A 272 -42.55 31.58 13.77
N VAL A 273 -42.42 32.90 13.62
CA VAL A 273 -41.22 33.50 12.99
C VAL A 273 -39.95 33.12 13.76
N LEU A 274 -39.99 33.27 15.10
CA LEU A 274 -38.85 32.91 15.96
C LEU A 274 -38.51 31.41 15.84
N ALA A 275 -39.51 30.52 15.82
CA ALA A 275 -39.32 29.10 15.68
C ALA A 275 -38.66 28.73 14.34
N ILE A 276 -39.15 29.32 13.24
CA ILE A 276 -38.59 29.08 11.90
C ILE A 276 -37.17 29.63 11.78
N LEU A 277 -36.87 30.77 12.39
CA LEU A 277 -35.51 31.31 12.41
C LEU A 277 -34.52 30.41 13.18
N VAL A 278 -34.97 29.86 14.33
CA VAL A 278 -34.18 28.89 15.09
C VAL A 278 -33.92 27.62 14.24
N LEU A 279 -34.94 27.12 13.55
CA LEU A 279 -34.81 25.99 12.65
C LEU A 279 -33.81 26.27 11.49
N ALA A 280 -33.92 27.45 10.87
CA ALA A 280 -33.03 27.89 9.81
C ALA A 280 -31.56 28.01 10.31
N ALA A 281 -31.36 28.57 11.51
CA ALA A 281 -30.03 28.66 12.11
C ALA A 281 -29.42 27.27 12.37
N ARG A 282 -30.23 26.28 12.75
CA ARG A 282 -29.77 24.90 12.96
C ARG A 282 -29.38 24.16 11.66
N CYS A 283 -29.79 24.66 10.50
CA CYS A 283 -29.29 24.15 9.20
C CYS A 283 -27.88 24.65 8.85
N ALA A 284 -27.40 25.72 9.48
CA ALA A 284 -26.14 26.35 9.13
C ALA A 284 -24.92 25.45 9.41
N ASP A 285 -24.81 24.92 10.63
CA ASP A 285 -23.64 24.11 11.05
C ASP A 285 -23.41 22.86 10.18
N PRO A 286 -24.44 22.01 9.89
CA PRO A 286 -24.28 20.88 8.99
C PRO A 286 -23.84 21.28 7.57
N LEU A 287 -24.33 22.39 7.04
CA LEU A 287 -23.98 22.85 5.70
C LEU A 287 -22.55 23.38 5.64
N LEU A 288 -22.08 24.08 6.68
CA LEU A 288 -20.71 24.58 6.76
C LEU A 288 -19.69 23.43 6.88
N SER A 289 -20.02 22.39 7.65
CA SER A 289 -19.15 21.21 7.82
C SER A 289 -18.94 20.41 6.53
N LEU A 290 -19.82 20.51 5.53
CA LEU A 290 -19.68 19.82 4.24
C LEU A 290 -18.37 20.14 3.52
N SER A 291 -17.85 21.36 3.65
CA SER A 291 -16.60 21.78 3.01
C SER A 291 -15.39 21.03 3.59
N GLU A 292 -15.35 20.90 4.91
CA GLU A 292 -14.30 20.19 5.63
C GLU A 292 -14.37 18.67 5.36
N ILE A 293 -15.55 18.09 5.49
CA ILE A 293 -15.81 16.67 5.20
C ILE A 293 -15.43 16.34 3.75
N GLY A 294 -15.72 17.25 2.81
CA GLY A 294 -15.36 17.10 1.39
C GLY A 294 -13.85 16.95 1.17
N GLY A 295 -13.02 17.69 1.90
CA GLY A 295 -11.55 17.57 1.87
C GLY A 295 -11.07 16.21 2.36
N GLN A 296 -11.50 15.82 3.57
CA GLN A 296 -11.16 14.53 4.18
C GLN A 296 -11.63 13.34 3.33
N MET A 297 -12.81 13.47 2.71
CA MET A 297 -13.37 12.45 1.83
C MET A 297 -12.57 12.26 0.53
N ARG A 298 -11.97 13.34 -0.01
CA ARG A 298 -11.07 13.23 -1.17
C ARG A 298 -9.80 12.47 -0.80
N GLY A 299 -9.17 12.78 0.33
CA GLY A 299 -8.00 12.04 0.83
C GLY A 299 -8.30 10.55 1.01
N ALA A 300 -9.38 10.23 1.70
CA ALA A 300 -9.82 8.85 1.91
C ALA A 300 -10.12 8.10 0.60
N ARG A 301 -10.63 8.80 -0.42
CA ARG A 301 -10.85 8.21 -1.76
C ARG A 301 -9.54 7.81 -2.43
N VAL A 302 -8.46 8.56 -2.27
CA VAL A 302 -7.14 8.25 -2.83
C VAL A 302 -6.60 6.98 -2.16
N GLY A 303 -6.60 6.90 -0.83
CA GLY A 303 -6.20 5.71 -0.09
C GLY A 303 -7.00 4.46 -0.47
N LEU A 304 -8.35 4.60 -0.53
CA LEU A 304 -9.23 3.50 -0.97
C LEU A 304 -8.95 3.07 -2.43
N ALA A 305 -8.64 4.02 -3.33
CA ALA A 305 -8.33 3.68 -4.72
C ALA A 305 -7.02 2.91 -4.83
N GLY A 306 -6.00 3.28 -4.05
CA GLY A 306 -4.74 2.54 -3.97
C GLY A 306 -4.95 1.11 -3.45
N LEU A 307 -5.71 0.95 -2.36
CA LEU A 307 -6.06 -0.38 -1.83
C LEU A 307 -6.87 -1.21 -2.84
N ASP A 308 -7.87 -0.63 -3.50
CA ASP A 308 -8.68 -1.31 -4.53
C ASP A 308 -7.80 -1.74 -5.73
N ALA A 309 -6.80 -0.93 -6.11
CA ALA A 309 -5.85 -1.26 -7.18
C ALA A 309 -5.00 -2.50 -6.83
N VAL A 310 -4.43 -2.54 -5.62
CA VAL A 310 -3.66 -3.71 -5.16
C VAL A 310 -4.54 -4.95 -5.05
N LEU A 311 -5.74 -4.83 -4.46
CA LEU A 311 -6.67 -5.95 -4.34
C LEU A 311 -7.17 -6.50 -5.67
N ARG A 312 -7.16 -5.70 -6.75
CA ARG A 312 -7.51 -6.11 -8.12
C ARG A 312 -6.35 -6.65 -8.92
N THR A 313 -5.10 -6.41 -8.50
CA THR A 313 -3.94 -6.97 -9.20
C THR A 313 -4.08 -8.49 -9.24
N GLU A 314 -4.13 -9.06 -10.42
CA GLU A 314 -4.32 -10.50 -10.59
C GLU A 314 -3.06 -11.25 -10.14
N PRO A 315 -3.19 -12.30 -9.32
CA PRO A 315 -2.09 -13.21 -9.03
C PRO A 315 -1.74 -14.02 -10.28
N LEU A 316 -0.59 -14.67 -10.28
CA LEU A 316 -0.31 -15.67 -11.31
C LEU A 316 -1.37 -16.77 -11.23
N PRO A 317 -1.85 -17.29 -12.39
CA PRO A 317 -2.81 -18.38 -12.41
C PRO A 317 -2.26 -19.61 -11.69
N GLU A 318 -2.98 -20.13 -10.72
CA GLU A 318 -2.64 -21.41 -10.07
C GLU A 318 -3.21 -22.58 -10.89
N ALA A 319 -2.43 -23.65 -10.97
CA ALA A 319 -2.90 -24.87 -11.61
C ALA A 319 -4.08 -25.47 -10.82
N LEU A 320 -5.19 -25.76 -11.49
CA LEU A 320 -6.37 -26.39 -10.86
C LEU A 320 -6.05 -27.81 -10.38
N GLU A 321 -5.25 -28.54 -11.16
CA GLU A 321 -4.74 -29.88 -10.84
C GLU A 321 -3.21 -29.82 -10.93
N PRO A 322 -2.49 -29.51 -9.82
CA PRO A 322 -1.03 -29.42 -9.83
C PRO A 322 -0.37 -30.74 -10.20
N ILE A 323 0.53 -30.70 -11.18
CA ILE A 323 1.32 -31.83 -11.62
C ILE A 323 2.66 -31.84 -10.87
N GLN A 324 3.06 -32.98 -10.32
CA GLN A 324 4.35 -33.12 -9.68
C GLN A 324 5.45 -33.33 -10.75
N PRO A 325 6.58 -32.63 -10.67
CA PRO A 325 7.71 -32.85 -11.59
C PRO A 325 8.34 -34.22 -11.34
N VAL A 326 8.83 -34.83 -12.42
CA VAL A 326 9.56 -36.12 -12.35
C VAL A 326 11.04 -35.85 -12.60
N GLY A 327 11.84 -35.87 -11.51
CA GLY A 327 13.24 -35.45 -11.55
C GLY A 327 13.42 -33.94 -11.47
N HIS A 328 14.65 -33.48 -11.66
CA HIS A 328 15.08 -32.12 -11.39
C HIS A 328 15.83 -31.45 -12.56
N ALA A 329 15.62 -31.95 -13.79
CA ALA A 329 16.12 -31.31 -15.00
C ALA A 329 15.35 -30.02 -15.25
N LEU A 330 16.04 -29.02 -15.83
CA LEU A 330 15.45 -27.71 -16.14
C LEU A 330 15.52 -27.47 -17.65
N GLU A 331 14.44 -26.92 -18.20
CA GLU A 331 14.36 -26.65 -19.64
C GLU A 331 13.70 -25.31 -19.92
N PHE A 332 14.25 -24.58 -20.89
CA PHE A 332 13.63 -23.42 -21.53
C PHE A 332 13.34 -23.80 -22.97
N GLU A 333 12.10 -23.70 -23.41
CA GLU A 333 11.65 -24.00 -24.76
C GLU A 333 11.20 -22.71 -25.46
N SER A 334 12.05 -22.14 -26.32
CA SER A 334 11.75 -20.93 -27.11
C SER A 334 11.15 -19.79 -26.27
N VAL A 335 11.73 -19.54 -25.12
CA VAL A 335 11.21 -18.59 -24.13
C VAL A 335 11.43 -17.16 -24.58
N THR A 336 10.34 -16.40 -24.65
CA THR A 336 10.34 -14.94 -24.81
C THR A 336 9.66 -14.29 -23.62
N PHE A 337 10.30 -13.25 -23.07
CA PHE A 337 9.76 -12.49 -21.95
C PHE A 337 9.98 -10.99 -22.14
N ARG A 338 8.90 -10.21 -21.90
CA ARG A 338 8.89 -8.76 -22.01
C ARG A 338 8.62 -8.12 -20.64
N HIS A 339 9.44 -7.17 -20.27
CA HIS A 339 9.23 -6.40 -19.06
C HIS A 339 9.05 -4.91 -19.40
N GLY A 340 7.93 -4.31 -18.96
CA GLY A 340 7.64 -2.91 -19.26
C GLY A 340 7.60 -2.58 -20.77
N GLY A 341 7.17 -3.53 -21.61
CA GLY A 341 7.09 -3.39 -23.06
C GLY A 341 8.42 -3.60 -23.82
N ARG A 342 9.52 -3.91 -23.11
CA ARG A 342 10.83 -4.21 -23.71
C ARG A 342 11.08 -5.72 -23.62
N THR A 343 11.53 -6.34 -24.70
CA THR A 343 11.98 -7.73 -24.70
C THR A 343 13.28 -7.83 -23.89
N VAL A 344 13.25 -8.67 -22.84
CA VAL A 344 14.40 -8.93 -21.95
C VAL A 344 15.01 -10.30 -22.25
N ILE A 345 14.18 -11.29 -22.54
CA ILE A 345 14.58 -12.62 -23.01
C ILE A 345 13.92 -12.84 -24.38
N ASP A 346 14.68 -13.27 -25.35
CA ASP A 346 14.26 -13.37 -26.74
C ASP A 346 14.58 -14.75 -27.32
N ASN A 347 13.57 -15.59 -27.45
CA ASN A 347 13.61 -16.93 -28.02
C ASN A 347 14.74 -17.82 -27.44
N VAL A 348 14.87 -17.86 -26.11
CA VAL A 348 15.89 -18.64 -25.43
C VAL A 348 15.44 -20.10 -25.31
N SER A 349 16.30 -21.01 -25.77
CA SER A 349 16.17 -22.46 -25.57
C SER A 349 17.46 -22.99 -24.93
N LEU A 350 17.32 -23.61 -23.75
CA LEU A 350 18.44 -24.26 -23.07
C LEU A 350 17.90 -25.38 -22.16
N SER A 351 18.78 -26.37 -21.89
CA SER A 351 18.48 -27.50 -21.01
C SER A 351 19.61 -27.67 -20.01
N VAL A 352 19.24 -27.97 -18.76
CA VAL A 352 20.13 -28.29 -17.65
C VAL A 352 19.75 -29.67 -17.14
N PRO A 353 20.50 -30.72 -17.50
CA PRO A 353 20.30 -32.06 -16.96
C PRO A 353 20.37 -32.10 -15.44
N GLU A 354 19.66 -33.06 -14.85
CA GLU A 354 19.68 -33.27 -13.39
C GLU A 354 21.12 -33.46 -12.89
N GLY A 355 21.45 -32.78 -11.77
CA GLY A 355 22.77 -32.83 -11.15
C GLY A 355 23.85 -32.00 -11.83
N GLN A 356 23.58 -31.34 -12.97
CA GLN A 356 24.53 -30.47 -13.64
C GLN A 356 24.52 -29.04 -13.07
N ARG A 357 25.70 -28.39 -13.22
CA ARG A 357 25.92 -27.00 -12.83
C ARG A 357 26.00 -26.13 -14.09
N LEU A 358 25.01 -25.26 -14.26
CA LEU A 358 24.99 -24.27 -15.34
C LEU A 358 25.43 -22.91 -14.81
N ALA A 359 26.41 -22.28 -15.46
CA ALA A 359 26.74 -20.87 -15.25
C ALA A 359 26.15 -20.00 -16.37
N VAL A 360 25.41 -18.95 -16.00
CA VAL A 360 24.93 -17.93 -16.92
C VAL A 360 25.81 -16.70 -16.78
N VAL A 361 26.48 -16.33 -17.86
CA VAL A 361 27.43 -15.20 -17.95
C VAL A 361 27.03 -14.23 -19.05
N GLY A 362 27.55 -13.02 -19.04
CA GLY A 362 27.28 -12.00 -20.05
C GLY A 362 27.31 -10.58 -19.48
N PRO A 363 27.18 -9.54 -20.30
CA PRO A 363 27.18 -8.14 -19.86
C PRO A 363 26.05 -7.81 -18.92
N SER A 364 26.17 -6.68 -18.19
CA SER A 364 25.08 -6.17 -17.35
C SER A 364 23.86 -5.84 -18.21
N GLY A 365 22.68 -6.21 -17.74
CA GLY A 365 21.42 -6.01 -18.48
C GLY A 365 21.14 -7.06 -19.58
N ALA A 366 21.95 -8.09 -19.74
CA ALA A 366 21.72 -9.16 -20.72
C ALA A 366 20.52 -10.08 -20.40
N GLY A 367 19.91 -9.98 -19.19
CA GLY A 367 18.77 -10.80 -18.79
C GLY A 367 19.11 -12.00 -17.89
N LYS A 368 20.35 -12.08 -17.36
CA LYS A 368 20.82 -13.21 -16.53
C LYS A 368 19.95 -13.50 -15.30
N SER A 369 19.73 -12.49 -14.44
CA SER A 369 18.87 -12.64 -13.24
C SER A 369 17.40 -12.86 -13.64
N THR A 370 16.98 -12.37 -14.81
CA THR A 370 15.63 -12.63 -15.33
C THR A 370 15.43 -14.11 -15.65
N LEU A 371 16.44 -14.82 -16.18
CA LEU A 371 16.35 -16.27 -16.38
C LEU A 371 16.11 -17.02 -15.07
N LEU A 372 16.83 -16.66 -13.98
CA LEU A 372 16.60 -17.24 -12.66
C LEU A 372 15.18 -16.93 -12.12
N GLN A 373 14.72 -15.68 -12.33
CA GLN A 373 13.37 -15.28 -11.92
C GLN A 373 12.28 -16.03 -12.69
N LEU A 374 12.50 -16.34 -13.98
CA LEU A 374 11.57 -17.15 -14.77
C LEU A 374 11.54 -18.60 -14.31
N LEU A 375 12.70 -19.20 -13.94
CA LEU A 375 12.77 -20.54 -13.34
C LEU A 375 11.96 -20.59 -12.03
N ALA A 376 12.15 -19.60 -11.18
CA ALA A 376 11.43 -19.50 -9.90
C ALA A 376 9.98 -18.98 -10.08
N ARG A 377 9.52 -18.82 -11.32
CA ARG A 377 8.18 -18.33 -11.66
C ARG A 377 7.82 -17.01 -10.94
N PHE A 378 8.78 -16.06 -10.89
CA PHE A 378 8.46 -14.68 -10.46
C PHE A 378 7.56 -13.99 -11.45
N TYR A 379 7.61 -14.43 -12.70
CA TYR A 379 6.79 -14.04 -13.84
C TYR A 379 6.46 -15.27 -14.67
N ASP A 380 5.33 -15.27 -15.34
CA ASP A 380 5.06 -16.21 -16.43
C ASP A 380 5.69 -15.67 -17.71
N VAL A 381 6.11 -16.57 -18.62
CA VAL A 381 6.69 -16.21 -19.91
C VAL A 381 5.60 -15.74 -20.87
N ASP A 382 5.94 -14.80 -21.79
CA ASP A 382 5.02 -14.35 -22.84
C ASP A 382 4.85 -15.41 -23.93
N GLU A 383 5.96 -16.09 -24.31
CA GLU A 383 5.97 -17.15 -25.32
C GLU A 383 6.91 -18.27 -24.87
N GLY A 384 6.62 -19.49 -25.30
CA GLY A 384 7.39 -20.66 -24.93
C GLY A 384 6.98 -21.26 -23.57
N ALA A 385 7.89 -22.06 -23.01
CA ALA A 385 7.69 -22.73 -21.73
C ALA A 385 8.98 -22.86 -20.93
N VAL A 386 8.86 -22.78 -19.59
CA VAL A 386 9.91 -23.17 -18.64
C VAL A 386 9.45 -24.44 -17.95
N ARG A 387 10.30 -25.48 -17.93
CA ARG A 387 9.96 -26.79 -17.35
C ARG A 387 10.91 -27.19 -16.24
N VAL A 388 10.36 -27.91 -15.27
CA VAL A 388 11.08 -28.58 -14.19
C VAL A 388 10.67 -30.05 -14.19
N GLY A 389 11.63 -30.96 -14.32
CA GLY A 389 11.33 -32.39 -14.41
C GLY A 389 10.32 -32.72 -15.51
N GLY A 390 10.43 -32.06 -16.68
CA GLY A 390 9.53 -32.20 -17.83
C GLY A 390 8.16 -31.53 -17.71
N VAL A 391 7.81 -30.93 -16.55
CA VAL A 391 6.52 -30.27 -16.33
C VAL A 391 6.67 -28.76 -16.42
N ASP A 392 5.79 -28.11 -17.16
CA ASP A 392 5.73 -26.63 -17.23
C ASP A 392 5.50 -26.04 -15.84
N VAL A 393 6.29 -25.04 -15.46
CA VAL A 393 6.19 -24.38 -14.14
C VAL A 393 4.79 -23.81 -13.86
N ARG A 394 4.02 -23.49 -14.90
CA ARG A 394 2.64 -23.02 -14.79
C ARG A 394 1.66 -24.12 -14.37
N ALA A 395 2.01 -25.39 -14.63
CA ALA A 395 1.23 -26.56 -14.25
C ALA A 395 1.63 -27.13 -12.87
N ILE A 396 2.74 -26.66 -12.30
CA ILE A 396 3.19 -27.01 -10.95
C ILE A 396 2.57 -25.97 -9.99
N GLY A 397 1.94 -26.40 -8.89
CA GLY A 397 1.45 -25.47 -7.86
C GLY A 397 2.61 -24.68 -7.25
N THR A 398 2.37 -23.40 -6.91
CA THR A 398 3.42 -22.48 -6.42
C THR A 398 4.20 -23.03 -5.23
N GLU A 399 3.53 -23.66 -4.24
CA GLU A 399 4.17 -24.25 -3.08
C GLU A 399 5.08 -25.44 -3.47
N ALA A 400 4.58 -26.33 -4.32
CA ALA A 400 5.34 -27.49 -4.80
C ALA A 400 6.55 -27.06 -5.65
N LEU A 401 6.40 -26.01 -6.46
CA LEU A 401 7.50 -25.44 -7.24
C LEU A 401 8.55 -24.81 -6.33
N MET A 402 8.15 -24.02 -5.35
CA MET A 402 9.07 -23.39 -4.40
C MET A 402 9.78 -24.42 -3.52
N ALA A 403 9.17 -25.57 -3.25
CA ALA A 403 9.83 -26.67 -2.54
C ALA A 403 11.01 -27.29 -3.34
N GLN A 404 10.99 -27.17 -4.68
CA GLN A 404 12.09 -27.66 -5.53
C GLN A 404 13.35 -26.78 -5.48
N TYR A 405 13.25 -25.53 -5.03
CA TYR A 405 14.33 -24.56 -5.12
C TYR A 405 14.92 -24.17 -3.76
N ALA A 406 16.25 -24.12 -3.67
CA ALA A 406 16.99 -23.32 -2.71
C ALA A 406 17.55 -22.09 -3.46
N ILE A 407 17.14 -20.91 -3.09
CA ILE A 407 17.52 -19.65 -3.77
C ILE A 407 18.42 -18.84 -2.84
N VAL A 408 19.59 -18.41 -3.36
CA VAL A 408 20.45 -17.44 -2.69
C VAL A 408 20.50 -16.19 -3.56
N PHE A 409 19.92 -15.11 -3.07
CA PHE A 409 19.86 -13.83 -3.78
C PHE A 409 21.14 -13.02 -3.65
N GLN A 410 21.36 -12.12 -4.59
CA GLN A 410 22.44 -11.12 -4.56
C GLN A 410 22.33 -10.24 -3.30
N ASP A 411 21.16 -9.65 -3.10
CA ASP A 411 20.85 -8.85 -1.92
C ASP A 411 20.22 -9.73 -0.84
N VAL A 412 21.03 -10.08 0.17
CA VAL A 412 20.55 -10.91 1.28
C VAL A 412 19.73 -10.09 2.24
N TYR A 413 18.48 -10.50 2.45
CA TYR A 413 17.60 -9.95 3.48
C TYR A 413 17.46 -10.92 4.66
N LEU A 414 17.75 -10.42 5.86
CA LEU A 414 17.49 -11.11 7.11
C LEU A 414 16.35 -10.40 7.87
N PHE A 415 15.44 -11.19 8.41
CA PHE A 415 14.36 -10.66 9.22
C PHE A 415 14.89 -10.22 10.59
N ASP A 416 14.31 -9.18 11.15
CA ASP A 416 14.60 -8.74 12.52
C ASP A 416 14.21 -9.86 13.48
N GLY A 417 15.25 -10.41 14.13
CA GLY A 417 15.19 -11.60 14.95
C GLY A 417 16.59 -12.18 15.13
N THR A 418 16.66 -13.38 15.70
CA THR A 418 17.95 -14.06 15.99
C THR A 418 18.56 -14.71 14.75
N ILE A 419 19.84 -15.04 14.81
CA ILE A 419 20.53 -15.84 13.79
C ILE A 419 19.81 -17.18 13.62
N GLU A 420 19.45 -17.85 14.74
CA GLU A 420 18.75 -19.13 14.70
C GLU A 420 17.41 -19.05 13.98
N GLU A 421 16.58 -18.07 14.32
CA GLU A 421 15.28 -17.84 13.66
C GLU A 421 15.45 -17.62 12.17
N ASN A 422 16.45 -16.85 11.76
CA ASN A 422 16.74 -16.60 10.36
C ASN A 422 17.20 -17.85 9.59
N VAL A 423 18.00 -18.71 10.18
CA VAL A 423 18.40 -20.00 9.56
C VAL A 423 17.20 -20.93 9.48
N ARG A 424 16.40 -21.02 10.56
CA ARG A 424 15.22 -21.90 10.70
C ARG A 424 14.11 -21.57 9.69
N LEU A 425 14.09 -20.38 9.09
CA LEU A 425 13.19 -20.04 7.97
C LEU A 425 13.35 -21.01 6.77
N GLY A 426 14.49 -21.64 6.58
CA GLY A 426 14.69 -22.65 5.53
C GLY A 426 13.77 -23.86 5.70
N ARG A 427 13.57 -24.31 6.94
CA ARG A 427 12.67 -25.40 7.33
C ARG A 427 12.24 -25.20 8.78
N PRO A 428 11.02 -24.66 9.02
CA PRO A 428 10.55 -24.30 10.37
C PRO A 428 10.53 -25.46 11.36
N ASP A 429 10.25 -26.68 10.90
CA ASP A 429 10.14 -27.90 11.74
C ASP A 429 11.49 -28.61 11.95
N ALA A 430 12.62 -28.02 11.47
CA ALA A 430 13.93 -28.61 11.62
C ALA A 430 14.34 -28.73 13.10
N THR A 431 14.99 -29.81 13.46
CA THR A 431 15.58 -29.98 14.79
C THR A 431 16.77 -29.06 14.99
N ASP A 432 17.12 -28.74 16.23
CA ASP A 432 18.28 -27.92 16.57
C ASP A 432 19.58 -28.53 16.01
N ALA A 433 19.68 -29.84 15.96
CA ALA A 433 20.83 -30.54 15.37
C ALA A 433 20.96 -30.25 13.86
N GLU A 434 19.86 -30.28 13.13
CA GLU A 434 19.84 -29.95 11.68
C GLU A 434 20.17 -28.50 11.42
N VAL A 435 19.64 -27.57 12.25
CA VAL A 435 19.94 -26.13 12.17
C VAL A 435 21.44 -25.92 12.39
N ARG A 436 22.03 -26.56 13.40
CA ARG A 436 23.49 -26.47 13.67
C ARG A 436 24.32 -27.07 12.55
N ALA A 437 23.92 -28.24 12.03
CA ALA A 437 24.62 -28.88 10.91
C ALA A 437 24.61 -27.99 9.66
N ALA A 438 23.48 -27.36 9.33
CA ALA A 438 23.39 -26.42 8.21
C ALA A 438 24.28 -25.18 8.40
N ALA A 439 24.34 -24.64 9.61
CA ALA A 439 25.19 -23.52 9.95
C ALA A 439 26.70 -23.87 9.86
N THR A 440 27.10 -25.03 10.40
CA THR A 440 28.47 -25.53 10.26
C THR A 440 28.84 -25.75 8.79
N ALA A 441 27.90 -26.29 8.00
CA ALA A 441 28.10 -26.43 6.55
C ALA A 441 28.26 -25.09 5.84
N ALA A 442 27.61 -24.03 6.31
CA ALA A 442 27.75 -22.66 5.80
C ALA A 442 28.94 -21.89 6.41
N ARG A 443 29.78 -22.52 7.23
CA ARG A 443 30.89 -21.84 7.93
C ARG A 443 30.41 -20.69 8.81
N LEU A 444 29.33 -20.90 9.57
CA LEU A 444 28.76 -19.89 10.45
C LEU A 444 29.27 -19.98 11.89
N ASP A 445 29.95 -21.09 12.27
CA ASP A 445 30.36 -21.36 13.63
C ASP A 445 31.28 -20.27 14.21
N ASP A 446 32.28 -19.82 13.43
CA ASP A 446 33.21 -18.74 13.83
C ASP A 446 32.49 -17.40 14.08
N VAL A 447 31.38 -17.14 13.38
CA VAL A 447 30.54 -15.94 13.60
C VAL A 447 29.77 -16.08 14.90
N ILE A 448 29.13 -17.24 15.11
CA ILE A 448 28.33 -17.53 16.30
C ILE A 448 29.19 -17.50 17.56
N GLU A 449 30.39 -18.11 17.51
CA GLU A 449 31.33 -18.14 18.65
C GLU A 449 31.88 -16.74 19.01
N ARG A 450 32.04 -15.87 18.01
CA ARG A 450 32.56 -14.52 18.19
C ARG A 450 31.52 -13.55 18.76
N LEU A 451 30.23 -13.78 18.47
CA LEU A 451 29.15 -12.88 18.89
C LEU A 451 28.76 -13.14 20.37
N PRO A 452 28.53 -12.09 21.16
CA PRO A 452 28.28 -12.22 22.60
C PRO A 452 27.09 -13.14 22.95
N ASP A 453 26.02 -13.05 22.17
CA ASP A 453 24.77 -13.81 22.40
C ASP A 453 24.69 -15.08 21.54
N GLY A 454 25.76 -15.40 20.79
CA GLY A 454 25.84 -16.61 19.96
C GLY A 454 24.63 -16.74 19.00
N TRP A 455 23.91 -17.85 19.08
CA TRP A 455 22.70 -18.13 18.30
C TRP A 455 21.55 -17.15 18.55
N ALA A 456 21.45 -16.61 19.77
CA ALA A 456 20.43 -15.66 20.17
C ALA A 456 20.76 -14.21 19.74
N THR A 457 21.88 -13.99 19.05
CA THR A 457 22.26 -12.67 18.56
C THR A 457 21.18 -12.14 17.59
N ASN A 458 20.60 -10.99 17.90
CA ASN A 458 19.68 -10.30 17.00
C ASN A 458 20.45 -9.73 15.82
N VAL A 459 19.95 -9.97 14.59
CA VAL A 459 20.61 -9.50 13.36
C VAL A 459 20.20 -8.09 12.94
N GLY A 460 19.13 -7.54 13.54
CA GLY A 460 18.52 -6.26 13.17
C GLY A 460 17.77 -6.31 11.84
N GLU A 461 17.03 -5.25 11.53
CA GLU A 461 16.29 -5.12 10.28
C GLU A 461 17.23 -5.21 9.06
N GLY A 462 16.90 -6.09 8.11
CA GLY A 462 17.73 -6.36 6.94
C GLY A 462 19.09 -6.98 7.25
N GLY A 463 19.34 -7.41 8.50
CA GLY A 463 20.63 -7.92 8.94
C GLY A 463 21.67 -6.83 9.17
N ALA A 464 21.26 -5.61 9.52
CA ALA A 464 22.13 -4.43 9.64
C ALA A 464 23.26 -4.59 10.68
N LEU A 465 23.12 -5.49 11.66
CA LEU A 465 24.09 -5.74 12.69
C LEU A 465 25.18 -6.77 12.30
N LEU A 466 25.04 -7.38 11.11
CA LEU A 466 26.02 -8.33 10.56
C LEU A 466 26.77 -7.72 9.38
N SER A 467 28.01 -8.17 9.17
CA SER A 467 28.76 -7.85 7.96
C SER A 467 28.12 -8.50 6.72
N GLY A 468 28.45 -8.03 5.50
CA GLY A 468 27.96 -8.58 4.25
C GLY A 468 28.20 -10.09 4.12
N GLY A 469 29.42 -10.54 4.46
CA GLY A 469 29.79 -11.97 4.40
C GLY A 469 29.08 -12.82 5.44
N GLU A 470 28.79 -12.27 6.62
CA GLU A 470 28.03 -12.97 7.67
C GLU A 470 26.55 -13.14 7.26
N ARG A 471 25.92 -12.06 6.73
CA ARG A 471 24.56 -12.16 6.16
C ARG A 471 24.49 -13.23 5.08
N GLN A 472 25.49 -13.27 4.18
CA GLN A 472 25.58 -14.25 3.11
C GLN A 472 25.63 -15.68 3.66
N ARG A 473 26.47 -15.92 4.69
CA ARG A 473 26.58 -17.24 5.34
C ARG A 473 25.28 -17.66 6.02
N VAL A 474 24.55 -16.74 6.64
CA VAL A 474 23.19 -17.03 7.18
C VAL A 474 22.23 -17.43 6.06
N SER A 475 22.27 -16.74 4.91
CA SER A 475 21.44 -17.08 3.74
C SER A 475 21.79 -18.46 3.17
N ILE A 476 23.08 -18.78 3.08
CA ILE A 476 23.55 -20.12 2.65
C ILE A 476 23.11 -21.20 3.64
N ALA A 477 23.21 -20.95 4.96
CA ALA A 477 22.73 -21.87 5.99
C ALA A 477 21.22 -22.14 5.85
N ARG A 478 20.44 -21.08 5.59
CA ARG A 478 19.00 -21.17 5.28
C ARG A 478 18.74 -22.07 4.06
N ALA A 479 19.51 -21.89 2.98
CA ALA A 479 19.40 -22.67 1.75
C ALA A 479 19.81 -24.15 1.96
N LEU A 480 20.87 -24.41 2.74
CA LEU A 480 21.32 -25.75 3.13
C LEU A 480 20.28 -26.46 3.98
N LEU A 481 19.69 -25.77 4.96
CA LEU A 481 18.65 -26.34 5.84
C LEU A 481 17.37 -26.70 5.08
N LYS A 482 17.03 -25.93 4.04
CA LYS A 482 15.91 -26.21 3.14
C LYS A 482 16.08 -27.50 2.37
N ASP A 483 17.31 -27.87 2.03
CA ASP A 483 17.70 -29.12 1.37
C ASP A 483 16.94 -29.41 0.05
N ALA A 484 16.72 -28.36 -0.75
CA ALA A 484 16.03 -28.51 -2.04
C ALA A 484 16.95 -29.08 -3.12
N PRO A 485 16.39 -29.87 -4.09
CA PRO A 485 17.18 -30.54 -5.14
C PRO A 485 17.75 -29.60 -6.20
N ILE A 486 17.21 -28.41 -6.36
CA ILE A 486 17.64 -27.40 -7.33
C ILE A 486 18.14 -26.16 -6.58
N VAL A 487 19.31 -25.66 -6.96
CA VAL A 487 19.92 -24.46 -6.37
C VAL A 487 19.99 -23.35 -7.40
N LEU A 488 19.44 -22.18 -7.04
CA LEU A 488 19.52 -20.96 -7.84
C LEU A 488 20.40 -19.94 -7.11
N LEU A 489 21.49 -19.48 -7.76
CA LEU A 489 22.45 -18.53 -7.17
C LEU A 489 22.50 -17.27 -8.04
N ASP A 490 22.19 -16.12 -7.45
CA ASP A 490 22.29 -14.82 -8.13
C ASP A 490 23.43 -13.99 -7.52
N GLU A 491 24.57 -13.89 -8.20
CA GLU A 491 25.76 -13.06 -7.88
C GLU A 491 26.24 -13.13 -6.41
N VAL A 492 26.24 -14.30 -5.80
CA VAL A 492 26.39 -14.52 -4.35
C VAL A 492 27.71 -14.00 -3.74
N THR A 493 28.74 -13.69 -4.54
CA THR A 493 30.08 -13.33 -4.03
C THR A 493 30.53 -11.90 -4.36
N SER A 494 29.66 -11.04 -4.85
CA SER A 494 30.00 -9.64 -5.14
C SER A 494 30.17 -8.85 -3.82
N ALA A 495 31.31 -8.18 -3.62
CA ALA A 495 31.60 -7.27 -2.48
C ALA A 495 31.98 -7.92 -1.13
N LEU A 496 32.65 -9.07 -1.11
CA LEU A 496 33.16 -9.70 0.11
C LEU A 496 34.66 -9.43 0.30
N ASP A 497 35.08 -9.31 1.56
CA ASP A 497 36.51 -9.31 1.91
C ASP A 497 37.13 -10.72 1.73
N PRO A 498 38.46 -10.85 1.56
CA PRO A 498 39.11 -12.12 1.22
C PRO A 498 38.86 -13.26 2.23
N THR A 499 38.72 -12.94 3.52
CA THR A 499 38.53 -13.94 4.57
C THR A 499 37.10 -14.49 4.54
N ASN A 500 36.11 -13.63 4.45
CA ASN A 500 34.71 -14.02 4.30
C ASN A 500 34.43 -14.68 2.94
N GLU A 501 35.15 -14.28 1.88
CA GLU A 501 35.01 -14.89 0.55
C GLU A 501 35.32 -16.39 0.56
N ALA A 502 36.37 -16.82 1.24
CA ALA A 502 36.76 -18.22 1.32
C ALA A 502 35.68 -19.06 2.04
N ALA A 503 35.16 -18.57 3.17
CA ALA A 503 34.12 -19.23 3.94
C ALA A 503 32.80 -19.32 3.16
N VAL A 504 32.37 -18.24 2.53
CA VAL A 504 31.19 -18.20 1.67
C VAL A 504 31.33 -19.17 0.50
N HIS A 505 32.51 -19.21 -0.13
CA HIS A 505 32.78 -20.12 -1.25
C HIS A 505 32.66 -21.59 -0.84
N GLU A 506 33.20 -21.97 0.34
CA GLU A 506 33.07 -23.33 0.84
C GLU A 506 31.60 -23.69 1.15
N GLY A 507 30.84 -22.78 1.74
CA GLY A 507 29.40 -22.94 1.98
C GLY A 507 28.62 -23.15 0.65
N ILE A 508 28.93 -22.37 -0.37
CA ILE A 508 28.32 -22.52 -1.71
C ILE A 508 28.67 -23.88 -2.32
N GLU A 509 29.92 -24.32 -2.28
CA GLU A 509 30.32 -25.62 -2.82
C GLU A 509 29.57 -26.77 -2.14
N ARG A 510 29.38 -26.69 -0.82
CA ARG A 510 28.56 -27.67 -0.09
C ARG A 510 27.10 -27.61 -0.49
N LEU A 511 26.56 -26.39 -0.70
CA LEU A 511 25.20 -26.20 -1.15
C LEU A 511 24.97 -26.78 -2.56
N MET A 512 25.95 -26.66 -3.46
CA MET A 512 25.86 -27.15 -4.84
C MET A 512 26.06 -28.68 -4.97
N ALA A 513 26.64 -29.33 -3.97
CA ALA A 513 27.04 -30.74 -4.06
C ALA A 513 25.83 -31.66 -4.29
N GLY A 514 25.86 -32.43 -5.40
CA GLY A 514 24.83 -33.41 -5.74
C GLY A 514 23.48 -32.83 -6.19
N ARG A 515 23.41 -31.52 -6.47
CA ARG A 515 22.18 -30.84 -6.87
C ARG A 515 22.26 -30.27 -8.29
N THR A 516 21.10 -30.05 -8.90
CA THR A 516 21.01 -29.28 -10.15
C THR A 516 21.20 -27.78 -9.82
N VAL A 517 22.13 -27.11 -10.48
CA VAL A 517 22.50 -25.75 -10.13
C VAL A 517 22.39 -24.82 -11.33
N VAL A 518 21.75 -23.69 -11.16
CA VAL A 518 21.83 -22.55 -12.10
C VAL A 518 22.38 -21.35 -11.36
N MET A 519 23.49 -20.80 -11.85
CA MET A 519 24.15 -19.67 -11.21
C MET A 519 24.37 -18.53 -12.18
N VAL A 520 24.08 -17.33 -11.77
CA VAL A 520 24.57 -16.09 -12.42
C VAL A 520 25.92 -15.76 -11.80
N ALA A 521 26.96 -15.80 -12.60
CA ALA A 521 28.32 -15.64 -12.12
C ALA A 521 29.04 -14.47 -12.80
N HIS A 522 29.64 -13.62 -11.95
CA HIS A 522 30.55 -12.55 -12.35
C HIS A 522 32.02 -12.86 -12.00
N ARG A 523 32.26 -13.91 -11.20
CA ARG A 523 33.63 -14.29 -10.79
C ARG A 523 34.14 -15.49 -11.55
N LEU A 524 35.36 -15.36 -12.09
CA LEU A 524 36.04 -16.33 -12.90
C LEU A 524 36.13 -17.74 -12.28
N ARG A 525 36.40 -17.83 -10.97
CA ARG A 525 36.54 -19.10 -10.25
C ARG A 525 35.25 -19.91 -10.20
N THR A 526 34.11 -19.23 -10.08
CA THR A 526 32.80 -19.89 -10.04
C THR A 526 32.41 -20.42 -11.41
N VAL A 527 32.69 -19.65 -12.46
CA VAL A 527 32.40 -20.01 -13.86
C VAL A 527 33.19 -21.22 -14.29
N GLN A 528 34.49 -21.32 -13.91
CA GLN A 528 35.37 -22.43 -14.29
C GLN A 528 34.93 -23.82 -13.80
N ARG A 529 34.14 -23.85 -12.71
CA ARG A 529 33.66 -25.10 -12.09
C ARG A 529 32.30 -25.55 -12.59
N ALA A 530 31.68 -24.78 -13.48
CA ALA A 530 30.43 -25.16 -14.09
C ALA A 530 30.64 -26.23 -15.15
N ASP A 531 29.75 -27.23 -15.18
CA ASP A 531 29.77 -28.27 -16.22
C ASP A 531 29.44 -27.68 -17.59
N ARG A 532 28.61 -26.64 -17.59
CA ARG A 532 28.19 -25.92 -18.79
C ARG A 532 28.06 -24.42 -18.51
N ILE A 533 28.45 -23.63 -19.49
CA ILE A 533 28.37 -22.18 -19.49
C ILE A 533 27.45 -21.73 -20.61
N VAL A 534 26.58 -20.78 -20.34
CA VAL A 534 25.75 -20.08 -21.33
C VAL A 534 26.16 -18.62 -21.32
N PHE A 535 26.59 -18.10 -22.46
CA PHE A 535 26.83 -16.67 -22.64
C PHE A 535 25.57 -16.02 -23.19
N LEU A 536 24.98 -15.12 -22.39
CA LEU A 536 23.78 -14.37 -22.72
C LEU A 536 24.16 -12.96 -23.14
N ASP A 537 23.67 -12.52 -24.29
CA ASP A 537 23.79 -11.13 -24.75
C ASP A 537 22.52 -10.69 -25.46
N GLY A 538 22.06 -9.45 -25.17
CA GLY A 538 20.84 -8.89 -25.71
C GLY A 538 19.59 -9.78 -25.51
N GLY A 539 19.52 -10.55 -24.43
CA GLY A 539 18.41 -11.46 -24.12
C GLY A 539 18.47 -12.80 -24.88
N ARG A 540 19.54 -13.09 -25.62
CA ARG A 540 19.69 -14.31 -26.41
C ARG A 540 20.91 -15.14 -25.97
N VAL A 541 20.82 -16.44 -26.10
CA VAL A 541 21.96 -17.32 -25.93
C VAL A 541 22.84 -17.21 -27.18
N VAL A 542 24.04 -16.62 -27.02
CA VAL A 542 25.00 -16.42 -28.12
C VAL A 542 25.96 -17.59 -28.20
N GLU A 543 26.44 -18.09 -27.07
CA GLU A 543 27.37 -19.20 -26.97
C GLU A 543 27.01 -20.11 -25.82
N GLN A 544 27.31 -21.41 -25.95
CA GLN A 544 27.17 -22.37 -24.89
C GLN A 544 28.18 -23.51 -25.03
N GLY A 545 28.74 -23.98 -23.92
CA GLY A 545 29.74 -25.05 -23.90
C GLY A 545 30.43 -25.14 -22.54
N SER A 546 31.45 -25.97 -22.44
CA SER A 546 32.38 -25.98 -21.31
C SER A 546 33.33 -24.79 -21.37
N HIS A 547 33.98 -24.46 -20.25
CA HIS A 547 34.96 -23.39 -20.16
C HIS A 547 36.05 -23.51 -21.23
N GLU A 548 36.62 -24.73 -21.40
CA GLU A 548 37.70 -25.00 -22.35
C GLU A 548 37.23 -24.91 -23.82
N GLU A 549 36.01 -25.34 -24.11
CA GLU A 549 35.42 -25.25 -25.45
C GLU A 549 35.21 -23.80 -25.86
N LEU A 550 34.62 -23.00 -25.00
CA LEU A 550 34.33 -21.60 -25.28
C LEU A 550 35.60 -20.74 -25.40
N LEU A 551 36.64 -21.02 -24.59
CA LEU A 551 37.93 -20.34 -24.75
C LEU A 551 38.60 -20.70 -26.08
N ARG A 552 38.57 -22.00 -26.51
CA ARG A 552 39.12 -22.43 -27.79
C ARG A 552 38.37 -21.86 -28.99
N HIS A 553 37.08 -21.60 -28.82
CA HIS A 553 36.25 -21.00 -29.86
C HIS A 553 36.64 -19.54 -30.15
N GLY A 554 37.16 -18.81 -29.14
CA GLY A 554 37.64 -17.43 -29.32
C GLY A 554 36.54 -16.44 -29.62
N GLY A 555 35.31 -16.67 -29.08
CA GLY A 555 34.15 -15.82 -29.30
C GLY A 555 33.89 -14.85 -28.14
N HIS A 556 32.63 -14.42 -27.99
CA HIS A 556 32.19 -13.45 -26.99
C HIS A 556 32.55 -13.84 -25.54
N TYR A 557 32.49 -15.14 -25.22
CA TYR A 557 32.90 -15.62 -23.91
C TYR A 557 34.39 -15.44 -23.67
N ALA A 558 35.24 -15.73 -24.67
CA ALA A 558 36.70 -15.58 -24.56
C ALA A 558 37.07 -14.10 -24.36
N ASP A 559 36.46 -13.19 -25.14
CA ASP A 559 36.67 -11.76 -25.00
C ASP A 559 36.24 -11.25 -23.61
N PHE A 560 35.08 -11.69 -23.15
CA PHE A 560 34.56 -11.37 -21.80
C PHE A 560 35.48 -11.88 -20.69
N TRP A 561 36.04 -13.11 -20.88
CA TRP A 561 36.98 -13.71 -19.96
C TRP A 561 38.29 -12.93 -19.88
N GLU A 562 38.86 -12.50 -21.00
CA GLU A 562 40.10 -11.71 -21.06
C GLU A 562 39.93 -10.34 -20.39
N MET A 563 38.82 -9.65 -20.67
CA MET A 563 38.50 -8.36 -20.03
C MET A 563 38.36 -8.49 -18.50
N THR A 564 37.79 -9.59 -18.02
CA THR A 564 37.56 -9.79 -16.56
C THR A 564 38.83 -10.25 -15.84
N ARG A 565 39.80 -10.84 -16.57
CA ARG A 565 41.09 -11.33 -16.05
C ARG A 565 42.15 -10.24 -15.96
N THR A 566 42.09 -9.25 -16.81
CA THR A 566 43.05 -8.15 -16.84
C THR A 566 42.55 -7.07 -15.85
N PRO A 567 43.22 -6.85 -14.70
CA PRO A 567 42.89 -5.68 -13.90
C PRO A 567 43.12 -4.44 -14.77
N VAL A 568 42.12 -3.57 -14.87
CA VAL A 568 42.28 -2.24 -15.45
C VAL A 568 43.44 -1.59 -14.73
N ALA A 569 44.59 -1.50 -15.43
CA ALA A 569 45.72 -0.71 -14.94
C ALA A 569 45.18 0.73 -14.82
N SER A 570 45.03 1.18 -13.59
CA SER A 570 44.69 2.58 -13.29
C SER A 570 45.80 3.48 -13.83
N GLU A 571 45.54 4.16 -14.95
CA GLU A 571 46.28 5.37 -15.30
C GLU A 571 45.91 6.52 -14.37
#